data_ef93d276ec7c5347c7eaff4ee1bd447b
#
_entry.id   ef93d276ec7c5347c7eaff4ee1bd447b
#
_cell.length_a   1.000
_cell.length_b   1.000
_cell.length_c   1.000
_cell.angle_alpha   90.00
_cell.angle_beta   90.00
_cell.angle_gamma   90.00
#
_symmetry.space_group_name_H-M   'P 1'
#
loop_
_entity.id
_entity.type
_entity.pdbx_description
1 polymer ?
#
loop_
_entity_poly.entity_id
_entity_poly.type
_entity_poly.pdbx_seq_one_letter_code
_entity_poly.pdbx_strand_id
1 'polypeptide(L)'
;MKIALIGYGKMGHAVEKIALERGHSIVCHIDQGEEALMDTPEFRSADVAIEFTTPATAVDNYRRCLAAGVPLVSGTTGWLSRRAEVEKMVADSGLAMFWTSNFSIGVSLF
;
A
#
# COMPACT_ATOMS: atom_id res chain seq x y z
N MET A 1 13.94 4.30 3.93
CA MET A 1 12.87 4.72 3.00
C MET A 1 11.64 5.08 3.83
N LYS A 2 10.82 5.99 3.31
CA LYS A 2 9.58 6.41 3.99
C LYS A 2 8.43 5.54 3.51
N ILE A 3 7.76 4.90 4.44
CA ILE A 3 6.71 3.92 4.15
C ILE A 3 5.37 4.38 4.73
N ALA A 4 4.31 4.30 3.93
CA ALA A 4 2.94 4.46 4.40
C ALA A 4 2.29 3.09 4.48
N LEU A 5 1.54 2.82 5.55
CA LEU A 5 0.83 1.57 5.72
C LEU A 5 -0.67 1.80 5.51
N ILE A 6 -1.27 1.02 4.63
CA ILE A 6 -2.71 1.03 4.39
C ILE A 6 -3.27 -0.27 4.92
N GLY A 7 -4.04 -0.18 5.99
CA GLY A 7 -4.42 -1.32 6.79
C GLY A 7 -3.48 -1.46 7.97
N TYR A 8 -4.00 -1.29 9.20
CA TYR A 8 -3.17 -1.32 10.40
C TYR A 8 -3.73 -2.30 11.43
N GLY A 9 -4.04 -3.51 10.94
CA GLY A 9 -4.40 -4.62 11.81
C GLY A 9 -3.15 -5.40 12.20
N LYS A 10 -3.34 -6.69 12.48
CA LYS A 10 -2.26 -7.58 12.92
C LYS A 10 -1.08 -7.59 11.94
N MET A 11 -1.36 -7.69 10.64
CA MET A 11 -0.32 -7.70 9.62
C MET A 11 0.39 -6.35 9.54
N GLY A 12 -0.34 -5.26 9.70
CA GLY A 12 0.24 -3.91 9.69
C GLY A 12 1.25 -3.71 10.80
N HIS A 13 0.93 -4.16 11.99
CA HIS A 13 1.86 -4.08 13.13
C HIS A 13 3.12 -4.90 12.87
N ALA A 14 2.98 -6.10 12.29
CA ALA A 14 4.12 -6.95 11.97
C ALA A 14 5.04 -6.30 10.93
N VAL A 15 4.46 -5.71 9.89
CA VAL A 15 5.23 -5.03 8.84
C VAL A 15 5.92 -3.79 9.40
N GLU A 16 5.24 -3.02 10.23
CA GLU A 16 5.84 -1.84 10.86
C GLU A 16 7.08 -2.23 11.66
N LYS A 17 6.98 -3.29 12.47
CA LYS A 17 8.10 -3.76 13.27
C LYS A 17 9.31 -4.09 12.39
N ILE A 18 9.09 -4.86 11.34
CA ILE A 18 10.18 -5.27 10.44
C ILE A 18 10.79 -4.06 9.73
N ALA A 19 9.96 -3.14 9.26
CA ALA A 19 10.43 -1.94 8.58
C ALA A 19 11.32 -1.09 9.49
N LEU A 20 10.89 -0.88 10.73
CA LEU A 20 11.66 -0.10 11.70
C LEU A 20 12.98 -0.79 12.05
N GLU A 21 12.97 -2.11 12.19
CA GLU A 21 14.19 -2.90 12.45
C GLU A 21 15.20 -2.77 11.31
N ARG A 22 14.72 -2.54 10.08
CA ARG A 22 15.58 -2.37 8.89
C ARG A 22 15.95 -0.91 8.61
N GLY A 23 15.61 0.00 9.52
CA GLY A 23 15.99 1.41 9.40
C GLY A 23 15.07 2.26 8.55
N HIS A 24 13.88 1.76 8.20
CA HIS A 24 12.89 2.55 7.47
C HIS A 24 12.01 3.35 8.43
N SER A 25 11.36 4.38 7.91
CA SER A 25 10.42 5.21 8.68
C SER A 25 8.99 4.93 8.25
N ILE A 26 8.07 4.91 9.21
CA ILE A 26 6.64 4.84 8.92
C ILE A 26 6.08 6.25 9.03
N VAL A 27 5.67 6.82 7.90
CA VAL A 27 5.21 8.22 7.86
C VAL A 27 3.72 8.35 8.19
N CYS A 28 2.92 7.31 7.93
CA CYS A 28 1.53 7.30 8.36
C CYS A 28 0.96 5.88 8.30
N HIS A 29 -0.13 5.66 9.04
CA HIS A 29 -0.96 4.48 8.94
C HIS A 29 -2.36 4.91 8.52
N ILE A 30 -3.00 4.13 7.67
CA ILE A 30 -4.36 4.40 7.21
C ILE A 30 -5.18 3.16 7.51
N ASP A 31 -6.12 3.31 8.42
CA ASP A 31 -7.04 2.25 8.79
C ASP A 31 -8.37 2.42 8.08
N GLN A 32 -9.26 1.44 8.23
CA GLN A 32 -10.58 1.50 7.63
C GLN A 32 -11.32 2.76 8.14
N GLY A 33 -11.88 3.54 7.22
CA GLY A 33 -12.55 4.79 7.56
C GLY A 33 -11.63 6.00 7.55
N GLU A 34 -10.32 5.79 7.39
CA GLU A 34 -9.32 6.87 7.40
C GLU A 34 -8.74 7.16 6.02
N GLU A 35 -9.39 6.70 4.96
CA GLU A 35 -8.86 6.77 3.58
C GLU A 35 -8.58 8.20 3.12
N ALA A 36 -9.25 9.19 3.70
CA ALA A 36 -8.98 10.60 3.40
C ALA A 36 -7.56 11.01 3.76
N LEU A 37 -6.89 10.30 4.68
CA LEU A 37 -5.51 10.57 5.03
C LEU A 37 -4.54 10.35 3.85
N MET A 38 -4.97 9.63 2.82
CA MET A 38 -4.16 9.48 1.61
C MET A 38 -4.05 10.76 0.79
N ASP A 39 -4.82 11.79 1.13
CA ASP A 39 -4.72 13.11 0.50
C ASP A 39 -3.83 14.07 1.28
N THR A 40 -3.16 13.60 2.33
CA THR A 40 -2.32 14.45 3.17
C THR A 40 -0.89 14.54 2.65
N PRO A 41 -0.15 15.61 2.99
CA PRO A 41 1.28 15.72 2.63
C PRO A 41 2.11 14.58 3.24
N GLU A 42 1.76 14.12 4.44
CA GLU A 42 2.45 13.02 5.11
C GLU A 42 2.40 11.76 4.26
N PHE A 43 1.23 11.41 3.74
CA PHE A 43 1.09 10.25 2.86
C PHE A 43 1.87 10.44 1.56
N ARG A 44 1.76 11.61 0.96
CA ARG A 44 2.45 11.91 -0.31
C ARG A 44 3.95 11.92 -0.17
N SER A 45 4.49 12.09 1.04
CA SER A 45 5.92 12.04 1.29
C SER A 45 6.47 10.64 1.29
N ALA A 46 5.62 9.60 1.30
CA ALA A 46 6.06 8.22 1.32
C ALA A 46 6.75 7.84 0.02
N ASP A 47 7.81 7.04 0.13
CA ASP A 47 8.47 6.45 -1.04
C ASP A 47 7.68 5.28 -1.59
N VAL A 48 6.93 4.60 -0.73
CA VAL A 48 6.10 3.46 -1.10
C VAL A 48 4.98 3.30 -0.08
N ALA A 49 3.83 2.82 -0.53
CA ALA A 49 2.74 2.41 0.34
C ALA A 49 2.66 0.88 0.35
N ILE A 50 2.44 0.31 1.52
CA ILE A 50 2.23 -1.12 1.68
C ILE A 50 0.78 -1.31 2.09
N GLU A 51 0.02 -2.06 1.29
CA GLU A 51 -1.42 -2.19 1.44
C GLU A 51 -1.80 -3.64 1.75
N PHE A 52 -2.62 -3.84 2.78
CA PHE A 52 -3.24 -5.12 3.07
C PHE A 52 -4.54 -4.83 3.82
N THR A 53 -5.61 -4.76 3.06
CA THR A 53 -6.95 -4.50 3.56
C THR A 53 -7.86 -5.68 3.17
N THR A 54 -9.03 -5.40 2.64
CA THR A 54 -9.96 -6.42 2.16
C THR A 54 -10.15 -6.28 0.65
N PRO A 55 -10.58 -7.34 -0.05
CA PRO A 55 -10.83 -7.24 -1.50
C PRO A 55 -11.82 -6.13 -1.84
N ALA A 56 -12.79 -5.86 -0.96
CA ALA A 56 -13.81 -4.85 -1.19
C ALA A 56 -13.23 -3.42 -1.24
N THR A 57 -12.15 -3.16 -0.49
CA THR A 57 -11.56 -1.82 -0.40
C THR A 57 -10.24 -1.69 -1.15
N ALA A 58 -9.62 -2.80 -1.50
CA ALA A 58 -8.27 -2.80 -2.07
C ALA A 58 -8.13 -1.94 -3.33
N VAL A 59 -8.99 -2.15 -4.32
CA VAL A 59 -8.87 -1.43 -5.60
C VAL A 59 -9.05 0.07 -5.43
N ASP A 60 -9.94 0.48 -4.54
CA ASP A 60 -10.15 1.90 -4.25
C ASP A 60 -8.91 2.49 -3.58
N ASN A 61 -8.28 1.75 -2.68
CA ASN A 61 -7.03 2.15 -2.05
C ASN A 61 -5.91 2.29 -3.09
N TYR A 62 -5.84 1.37 -4.06
CA TYR A 62 -4.85 1.48 -5.14
C TYR A 62 -5.04 2.77 -5.92
N ARG A 63 -6.28 3.08 -6.28
CA ARG A 63 -6.59 4.31 -7.02
C ARG A 63 -6.13 5.54 -6.25
N ARG A 64 -6.39 5.60 -4.96
CA ARG A 64 -6.00 6.72 -4.12
C ARG A 64 -4.48 6.86 -4.00
N CYS A 65 -3.76 5.74 -3.83
CA CYS A 65 -2.30 5.74 -3.78
C CYS A 65 -1.70 6.28 -5.07
N LEU A 66 -2.15 5.77 -6.19
CA LEU A 66 -1.62 6.17 -7.49
C LEU A 66 -1.95 7.62 -7.80
N ALA A 67 -3.14 8.09 -7.43
CA ALA A 67 -3.52 9.49 -7.59
C ALA A 67 -2.66 10.40 -6.73
N ALA A 68 -2.20 9.93 -5.58
CA ALA A 68 -1.30 10.68 -4.70
C ALA A 68 0.17 10.63 -5.16
N GLY A 69 0.47 9.88 -6.20
CA GLY A 69 1.84 9.75 -6.70
C GLY A 69 2.71 8.79 -5.91
N VAL A 70 2.10 7.84 -5.18
CA VAL A 70 2.83 6.90 -4.33
C VAL A 70 2.76 5.50 -4.93
N PRO A 71 3.92 4.89 -5.27
CA PRO A 71 3.94 3.49 -5.71
C PRO A 71 3.51 2.58 -4.57
N LEU A 72 3.01 1.39 -4.89
CA LEU A 72 2.48 0.53 -3.85
C LEU A 72 2.85 -0.93 -4.00
N VAL A 73 2.89 -1.62 -2.85
CA VAL A 73 3.00 -3.07 -2.74
C VAL A 73 1.74 -3.54 -2.02
N SER A 74 1.00 -4.46 -2.61
CA SER A 74 -0.23 -4.98 -2.03
C SER A 74 -0.10 -6.43 -1.61
N GLY A 75 -0.56 -6.73 -0.40
CA GLY A 75 -0.72 -8.08 0.10
C GLY A 75 -2.17 -8.56 0.11
N THR A 76 -3.11 -7.72 -0.32
CA THR A 76 -4.52 -8.10 -0.37
C THR A 76 -4.77 -9.04 -1.55
N THR A 77 -5.50 -10.11 -1.29
CA THR A 77 -5.91 -11.07 -2.32
C THR A 77 -7.40 -10.93 -2.60
N GLY A 78 -7.90 -11.63 -3.61
CA GLY A 78 -9.34 -11.66 -3.91
C GLY A 78 -9.83 -10.53 -4.80
N TRP A 79 -8.95 -9.63 -5.27
CA TRP A 79 -9.34 -8.53 -6.14
C TRP A 79 -9.07 -8.82 -7.63
N LEU A 80 -8.57 -9.99 -7.95
CA LEU A 80 -8.11 -10.34 -9.32
C LEU A 80 -9.21 -10.29 -10.38
N SER A 81 -10.49 -10.37 -9.98
CA SER A 81 -11.59 -10.16 -10.92
C SER A 81 -11.60 -8.75 -11.50
N ARG A 82 -10.91 -7.81 -10.86
CA ARG A 82 -10.75 -6.42 -11.30
C ARG A 82 -9.35 -6.13 -11.80
N ARG A 83 -8.59 -7.16 -12.15
CA ARG A 83 -7.18 -7.03 -12.56
C ARG A 83 -7.00 -6.07 -13.75
N ALA A 84 -7.83 -6.18 -14.77
CA ALA A 84 -7.73 -5.32 -15.94
C ALA A 84 -7.89 -3.83 -15.58
N GLU A 85 -8.81 -3.52 -14.66
CA GLU A 85 -9.00 -2.17 -14.17
C GLU A 85 -7.76 -1.66 -13.44
N VAL A 86 -7.17 -2.49 -12.58
CA VAL A 86 -5.98 -2.14 -11.82
C VAL A 86 -4.78 -1.95 -12.75
N GLU A 87 -4.58 -2.83 -13.72
CA GLU A 87 -3.49 -2.72 -14.69
C GLU A 87 -3.57 -1.40 -15.46
N LYS A 88 -4.78 -0.98 -15.83
CA LYS A 88 -4.97 0.29 -16.51
C LYS A 88 -4.64 1.47 -15.61
N MET A 89 -5.08 1.43 -14.35
CA MET A 89 -4.74 2.48 -13.38
C MET A 89 -3.23 2.64 -13.24
N VAL A 90 -2.51 1.53 -13.11
CA VAL A 90 -1.05 1.56 -12.95
C VAL A 90 -0.39 2.12 -14.19
N ALA A 91 -0.80 1.68 -15.37
CA ALA A 91 -0.25 2.19 -16.63
C ALA A 91 -0.50 3.69 -16.78
N ASP A 92 -1.70 4.16 -16.46
CA ASP A 92 -2.05 5.57 -16.57
C ASP A 92 -1.30 6.44 -15.57
N SER A 93 -0.94 5.89 -14.41
CA SER A 93 -0.24 6.63 -13.36
C SER A 93 1.25 6.82 -13.64
N GLY A 94 1.85 5.95 -14.44
CA GLY A 94 3.30 5.91 -14.64
C GLY A 94 4.07 5.42 -13.42
N LEU A 95 3.38 4.91 -12.39
CA LEU A 95 4.01 4.41 -11.17
C LEU A 95 4.10 2.89 -11.20
N ALA A 96 4.81 2.33 -10.22
CA ALA A 96 4.96 0.88 -10.08
C ALA A 96 3.99 0.34 -9.04
N MET A 97 3.49 -0.86 -9.30
CA MET A 97 2.73 -1.62 -8.32
C MET A 97 3.22 -3.05 -8.33
N PHE A 98 3.41 -3.60 -7.14
CA PHE A 98 3.74 -5.01 -6.94
C PHE A 98 2.69 -5.62 -6.01
N TRP A 99 2.25 -6.85 -6.30
CA TRP A 99 1.33 -7.54 -5.39
C TRP A 99 1.78 -8.99 -5.20
N THR A 100 1.46 -9.56 -4.05
CA THR A 100 1.81 -10.92 -3.73
C THR A 100 0.82 -11.51 -2.73
N SER A 101 0.53 -12.80 -2.85
CA SER A 101 -0.22 -13.54 -1.86
C SER A 101 0.68 -13.98 -0.69
N ASN A 102 2.00 -13.89 -0.86
CA ASN A 102 2.97 -14.18 0.18
C ASN A 102 3.67 -12.89 0.61
N PHE A 103 3.08 -12.22 1.58
CA PHE A 103 3.54 -10.91 2.03
C PHE A 103 4.95 -10.93 2.61
N SER A 104 5.37 -12.05 3.19
CA SER A 104 6.73 -12.19 3.72
C SER A 104 7.78 -11.99 2.64
N ILE A 105 7.53 -12.47 1.42
CA ILE A 105 8.43 -12.23 0.30
C ILE A 105 8.44 -10.76 -0.08
N GLY A 106 7.27 -10.11 -0.11
CA GLY A 106 7.18 -8.68 -0.40
C GLY A 106 7.97 -7.85 0.59
N VAL A 107 7.86 -8.14 1.89
CA VAL A 107 8.59 -7.43 2.93
C VAL A 107 10.10 -7.59 2.79
N SER A 108 10.57 -8.75 2.36
CA SER A 108 12.00 -9.00 2.22
C SER A 108 12.66 -8.17 1.11
N LEU A 109 11.87 -7.56 0.23
CA LEU A 109 12.38 -6.68 -0.83
C LEU A 109 12.78 -5.30 -0.32
N PHE A 110 12.36 -4.94 0.88
CA PHE A 110 12.72 -3.67 1.48
C PHE A 110 13.92 -3.84 2.37
#